data_26c071bda4f7cb2bab3ae2e5180ee603
#
_entry.id   26c071bda4f7cb2bab3ae2e5180ee603
#
_cell.length_a   1.000
_cell.length_b   1.000
_cell.length_c   1.000
_cell.angle_alpha   90.00
_cell.angle_beta   90.00
_cell.angle_gamma   90.00
#
_symmetry.space_group_name_H-M   'P 1'
#
loop_
_entity.id
_entity.type
_entity.pdbx_description
1 polymer ?
#
loop_
_entity_poly.entity_id
_entity_poly.type
_entity_poly.pdbx_seq_one_letter_code
_entity_poly.pdbx_strand_id
1 'polypeptide(L)'
;MLLTGIVFSVMVTFSSVVAAEQVKFKENGCSFSLPVYEAYEKFEANWDGPCANGLAEGEGLIKYTIEYEDKTKYEAEGKMTMKQGVANGKATLKFANGDKFDLNFVNGDPQNGTIIRSDGRKYEGELYHNYAHGKGFFTKSDGSTYDGYFKMNNQHGYGIERDKNGKIIYQGEWLNGFHADDPAANRTLTGFLSMPWKAERKEVEETLNKRPGTEYIDMLFLGKYYGYGDKLPSPKKGRYYSVTGKFNNETAELVVWFYEDQLSGGRASFFNTEQDIMIKFEENKKNLIAKYGKPNSEGGKGTESWARWFFIDYNYIDLYIRKLGYETNTALPAEKKKPFNLTLEYKNYELMNKIDPAPAASTTSDF
;
A
#
# COMPACT_ATOMS: atom_id res chain seq x y z
N MET A 1 6.67 7.72 7.69
CA MET A 1 5.45 7.10 7.20
C MET A 1 4.25 7.87 7.66
N LEU A 2 3.79 8.82 6.84
CA LEU A 2 2.82 9.82 7.24
C LEU A 2 1.39 9.35 7.19
N LEU A 3 1.03 8.59 6.20
CA LEU A 3 -0.35 8.24 5.89
C LEU A 3 -0.64 6.74 5.82
N THR A 4 0.38 5.91 5.70
CA THR A 4 0.23 4.47 5.50
C THR A 4 -0.26 3.67 6.71
N GLY A 5 -0.72 4.29 7.74
CA GLY A 5 -1.30 3.60 8.90
C GLY A 5 -2.81 3.68 8.98
N ILE A 6 -3.50 4.29 8.00
CA ILE A 6 -4.97 4.37 8.06
C ILE A 6 -5.63 3.63 6.95
N VAL A 7 -4.95 3.68 5.87
CA VAL A 7 -5.37 2.92 4.77
C VAL A 7 -4.20 2.00 4.61
N PHE A 8 -4.40 0.74 5.08
CA PHE A 8 -3.70 -0.33 4.46
C PHE A 8 -2.31 -0.68 4.95
N SER A 9 -2.33 -1.36 6.04
CA SER A 9 -1.38 -2.43 6.28
C SER A 9 -1.85 -3.74 5.66
N VAL A 10 -2.54 -3.69 4.53
CA VAL A 10 -2.78 -4.87 3.71
C VAL A 10 -2.44 -4.48 2.30
N MET A 11 -1.16 -4.59 1.95
CA MET A 11 -0.80 -4.68 0.55
C MET A 11 -1.31 -6.02 0.03
N VAL A 12 -2.54 -6.03 -0.42
CA VAL A 12 -2.93 -6.98 -1.44
C VAL A 12 -2.56 -6.35 -2.78
N THR A 13 -1.68 -6.99 -3.44
CA THR A 13 -1.36 -6.93 -4.84
C THR A 13 -2.61 -6.63 -5.68
N PHE A 14 -2.54 -5.55 -6.47
CA PHE A 14 -3.23 -5.36 -7.73
C PHE A 14 -4.73 -5.19 -7.72
N SER A 15 -5.06 -3.94 -7.84
CA SER A 15 -6.16 -3.64 -8.74
C SER A 15 -5.62 -2.82 -9.90
N SER A 16 -5.59 -3.44 -11.09
CA SER A 16 -6.14 -2.71 -12.23
C SER A 16 -7.26 -1.84 -11.69
N VAL A 17 -7.42 -0.61 -12.16
CA VAL A 17 -8.66 0.15 -11.94
C VAL A 17 -9.81 -0.80 -12.29
N VAL A 18 -10.31 -1.50 -11.30
CA VAL A 18 -11.61 -2.13 -11.36
C VAL A 18 -12.53 -0.94 -11.50
N ALA A 19 -13.34 -0.91 -12.53
CA ALA A 19 -14.38 0.08 -12.71
C ALA A 19 -15.00 0.30 -11.33
N ALA A 20 -15.00 1.55 -10.86
CA ALA A 20 -15.40 1.91 -9.50
C ALA A 20 -16.66 1.11 -9.14
N GLU A 21 -16.54 0.22 -8.16
CA GLU A 21 -17.66 -0.65 -7.81
C GLU A 21 -18.77 0.22 -7.26
N GLN A 22 -19.95 0.15 -7.89
CA GLN A 22 -21.12 0.83 -7.35
C GLN A 22 -21.67 0.04 -6.18
N VAL A 23 -21.53 0.61 -5.00
CA VAL A 23 -22.06 0.06 -3.75
C VAL A 23 -23.40 0.75 -3.44
N LYS A 24 -24.42 -0.04 -3.05
CA LYS A 24 -25.70 0.49 -2.60
C LYS A 24 -25.69 0.68 -1.09
N PHE A 25 -26.13 1.84 -0.64
CA PHE A 25 -26.41 2.08 0.77
C PHE A 25 -27.58 1.23 1.24
N LYS A 26 -27.49 0.68 2.45
CA LYS A 26 -28.49 -0.24 2.99
C LYS A 26 -29.88 0.40 3.20
N GLU A 27 -29.90 1.66 3.64
CA GLU A 27 -31.13 2.27 4.13
C GLU A 27 -31.96 2.96 3.04
N ASN A 28 -31.33 3.62 2.08
CA ASN A 28 -32.05 4.43 1.09
C ASN A 28 -31.87 3.95 -0.37
N GLY A 29 -31.07 2.92 -0.60
CA GLY A 29 -30.85 2.34 -1.92
C GLY A 29 -30.08 3.23 -2.90
N CYS A 30 -29.59 4.41 -2.47
CA CYS A 30 -28.64 5.19 -3.25
C CYS A 30 -27.39 4.39 -3.51
N SER A 31 -26.73 4.65 -4.62
CA SER A 31 -25.42 4.07 -4.94
C SER A 31 -24.32 5.11 -4.82
N PHE A 32 -23.13 4.65 -4.53
CA PHE A 32 -21.92 5.45 -4.61
C PHE A 32 -20.78 4.61 -5.17
N SER A 33 -19.79 5.28 -5.73
CA SER A 33 -18.59 4.64 -6.26
C SER A 33 -17.47 4.77 -5.24
N LEU A 34 -16.90 3.61 -4.87
CA LEU A 34 -15.67 3.57 -4.09
C LEU A 34 -14.50 3.40 -5.03
N PRO A 35 -13.43 4.19 -4.89
CA PRO A 35 -12.15 3.80 -5.44
C PRO A 35 -11.68 2.57 -4.63
N VAL A 36 -11.75 1.39 -5.24
CA VAL A 36 -11.31 0.14 -4.62
C VAL A 36 -9.81 0.05 -4.81
N TYR A 37 -9.06 0.36 -3.77
CA TYR A 37 -7.59 0.24 -3.77
C TYR A 37 -7.12 -1.12 -3.23
N GLU A 38 -8.02 -1.91 -2.60
CA GLU A 38 -7.71 -3.21 -2.01
C GLU A 38 -8.91 -4.16 -2.00
N ALA A 39 -8.63 -5.46 -2.04
CA ALA A 39 -9.66 -6.46 -1.87
C ALA A 39 -10.16 -6.47 -0.43
N TYR A 40 -11.46 -6.29 -0.24
CA TYR A 40 -12.15 -6.46 1.03
C TYR A 40 -13.14 -7.62 0.92
N GLU A 41 -13.40 -8.31 2.03
CA GLU A 41 -14.39 -9.38 2.06
C GLU A 41 -15.81 -8.82 2.08
N LYS A 42 -16.01 -7.74 2.87
CA LYS A 42 -17.31 -7.11 3.04
C LYS A 42 -17.19 -5.60 3.22
N PHE A 43 -18.03 -4.88 2.49
CA PHE A 43 -18.21 -3.45 2.66
C PHE A 43 -19.68 -3.14 2.95
N GLU A 44 -19.94 -2.40 4.00
CA GLU A 44 -21.27 -1.93 4.38
C GLU A 44 -21.23 -0.44 4.62
N ALA A 45 -22.23 0.29 4.10
CA ALA A 45 -22.33 1.71 4.33
C ALA A 45 -23.80 2.17 4.44
N ASN A 46 -24.00 3.25 5.21
CA ASN A 46 -25.24 4.01 5.31
C ASN A 46 -24.99 5.45 4.91
N TRP A 47 -25.99 6.07 4.30
CA TRP A 47 -25.95 7.45 3.84
C TRP A 47 -27.30 8.12 4.16
N ASP A 48 -27.31 9.24 4.89
CA ASP A 48 -28.52 9.98 5.22
C ASP A 48 -28.76 11.21 4.34
N GLY A 49 -27.82 11.51 3.45
CA GLY A 49 -27.91 12.64 2.54
C GLY A 49 -28.83 12.41 1.33
N PRO A 50 -28.98 13.42 0.48
CA PRO A 50 -29.83 13.35 -0.71
C PRO A 50 -29.42 12.28 -1.71
N CYS A 51 -30.39 11.87 -2.54
CA CYS A 51 -30.24 10.96 -3.67
C CYS A 51 -30.76 11.63 -4.94
N ALA A 52 -29.98 11.63 -6.00
CA ALA A 52 -30.39 12.06 -7.31
C ALA A 52 -30.12 10.94 -8.34
N ASN A 53 -31.14 10.55 -9.10
CA ASN A 53 -31.06 9.47 -10.10
C ASN A 53 -30.47 8.15 -9.53
N GLY A 54 -30.77 7.81 -8.28
CA GLY A 54 -30.26 6.61 -7.62
C GLY A 54 -28.78 6.71 -7.13
N LEU A 55 -28.17 7.88 -7.22
CA LEU A 55 -26.80 8.15 -6.76
C LEU A 55 -26.79 9.11 -5.57
N ALA A 56 -25.85 8.94 -4.66
CA ALA A 56 -25.64 9.85 -3.54
C ALA A 56 -25.26 11.25 -4.08
N GLU A 57 -25.89 12.30 -3.52
CA GLU A 57 -25.74 13.68 -3.97
C GLU A 57 -25.77 14.64 -2.77
N GLY A 58 -25.00 15.74 -2.84
CA GLY A 58 -25.00 16.77 -1.81
C GLY A 58 -24.29 16.37 -0.53
N GLU A 59 -24.59 17.07 0.57
CA GLU A 59 -24.02 16.80 1.90
C GLU A 59 -24.86 15.77 2.66
N GLY A 60 -24.20 14.87 3.38
CA GLY A 60 -24.83 13.88 4.23
C GLY A 60 -23.86 13.28 5.24
N LEU A 61 -24.40 12.46 6.14
CA LEU A 61 -23.62 11.64 7.03
C LEU A 61 -23.37 10.28 6.37
N ILE A 62 -22.13 9.86 6.37
CA ILE A 62 -21.75 8.51 5.98
C ILE A 62 -21.30 7.75 7.21
N LYS A 63 -21.71 6.49 7.29
CA LYS A 63 -21.16 5.51 8.21
C LYS A 63 -20.83 4.26 7.43
N TYR A 64 -19.59 3.76 7.55
CA TYR A 64 -19.21 2.57 6.84
C TYR A 64 -18.32 1.64 7.66
N THR A 65 -18.36 0.36 7.31
CA THR A 65 -17.52 -0.69 7.84
C THR A 65 -16.89 -1.45 6.67
N ILE A 66 -15.58 -1.59 6.69
CA ILE A 66 -14.81 -2.45 5.79
C ILE A 66 -14.32 -3.63 6.59
N GLU A 67 -14.62 -4.85 6.14
CA GLU A 67 -14.09 -6.09 6.71
C GLU A 67 -13.17 -6.75 5.68
N TYR A 68 -11.94 -7.04 6.10
CA TYR A 68 -10.94 -7.71 5.29
C TYR A 68 -10.97 -9.23 5.50
N GLU A 69 -10.30 -9.99 4.63
CA GLU A 69 -10.22 -11.46 4.72
C GLU A 69 -9.65 -11.96 6.05
N ASP A 70 -8.75 -11.20 6.68
CA ASP A 70 -8.18 -11.49 7.99
C ASP A 70 -9.11 -11.12 9.17
N LYS A 71 -10.37 -10.74 8.89
CA LYS A 71 -11.39 -10.30 9.83
C LYS A 71 -11.09 -8.94 10.52
N THR A 72 -10.04 -8.26 10.09
CA THR A 72 -9.82 -6.88 10.52
C THR A 72 -10.96 -5.98 10.02
N LYS A 73 -11.46 -5.12 10.92
CA LYS A 73 -12.54 -4.19 10.58
C LYS A 73 -12.07 -2.75 10.73
N TYR A 74 -12.45 -1.96 9.74
CA TYR A 74 -12.29 -0.52 9.79
C TYR A 74 -13.67 0.13 9.74
N GLU A 75 -13.98 0.90 10.77
CA GLU A 75 -15.22 1.62 10.88
C GLU A 75 -14.94 3.12 10.86
N ALA A 76 -15.73 3.85 10.11
CA ALA A 76 -15.68 5.30 10.09
C ALA A 76 -17.08 5.90 9.97
N GLU A 77 -17.23 7.10 10.55
CA GLU A 77 -18.42 7.91 10.42
C GLU A 77 -18.06 9.39 10.26
N GLY A 78 -18.89 10.13 9.58
CA GLY A 78 -18.72 11.57 9.46
C GLY A 78 -19.52 12.21 8.35
N LYS A 79 -19.30 13.52 8.16
CA LYS A 79 -19.91 14.28 7.08
C LYS A 79 -19.10 14.12 5.80
N MET A 80 -19.80 14.04 4.69
CA MET A 80 -19.20 13.95 3.37
C MET A 80 -20.07 14.68 2.34
N THR A 81 -19.43 15.27 1.34
CA THR A 81 -20.12 15.83 0.18
C THR A 81 -19.96 14.89 -0.99
N MET A 82 -21.08 14.50 -1.60
CA MET A 82 -21.15 13.60 -2.75
C MET A 82 -21.64 14.33 -3.98
N LYS A 83 -21.18 13.93 -5.15
CA LYS A 83 -21.68 14.37 -6.45
C LYS A 83 -21.74 13.18 -7.39
N GLN A 84 -22.94 12.86 -7.88
CA GLN A 84 -23.15 11.71 -8.77
C GLN A 84 -22.57 10.40 -8.20
N GLY A 85 -22.74 10.17 -6.90
CA GLY A 85 -22.26 8.99 -6.21
C GLY A 85 -20.75 8.96 -5.94
N VAL A 86 -20.02 10.06 -6.15
CA VAL A 86 -18.57 10.14 -5.92
C VAL A 86 -18.28 11.21 -4.88
N ALA A 87 -17.32 10.98 -3.97
CA ALA A 87 -16.87 11.99 -3.03
C ALA A 87 -16.35 13.22 -3.79
N ASN A 88 -16.95 14.40 -3.53
CA ASN A 88 -16.60 15.64 -4.23
C ASN A 88 -16.91 16.84 -3.34
N GLY A 89 -15.89 17.46 -2.78
CA GLY A 89 -16.00 18.49 -1.76
C GLY A 89 -15.43 18.02 -0.42
N LYS A 90 -15.93 18.62 0.67
CA LYS A 90 -15.41 18.35 2.02
C LYS A 90 -15.89 17.01 2.58
N ALA A 91 -14.99 16.36 3.31
CA ALA A 91 -15.30 15.19 4.12
C ALA A 91 -14.59 15.31 5.48
N THR A 92 -15.35 15.10 6.56
CA THR A 92 -14.81 15.04 7.92
C THR A 92 -15.16 13.69 8.51
N LEU A 93 -14.17 12.82 8.67
CA LEU A 93 -14.36 11.43 9.10
C LEU A 93 -13.68 11.19 10.45
N LYS A 94 -14.32 10.36 11.26
CA LYS A 94 -13.76 9.81 12.50
C LYS A 94 -13.76 8.29 12.40
N PHE A 95 -12.63 7.71 12.69
CA PHE A 95 -12.44 6.27 12.68
C PHE A 95 -12.53 5.68 14.08
N ALA A 96 -12.96 4.42 14.19
CA ALA A 96 -13.08 3.72 15.47
C ALA A 96 -11.74 3.59 16.21
N ASN A 97 -10.62 3.57 15.49
CA ASN A 97 -9.28 3.56 16.07
C ASN A 97 -8.83 4.93 16.63
N GLY A 98 -9.66 5.97 16.54
CA GLY A 98 -9.39 7.33 17.02
C GLY A 98 -8.81 8.29 16.00
N ASP A 99 -8.52 7.85 14.80
CA ASP A 99 -8.04 8.70 13.71
C ASP A 99 -9.13 9.69 13.25
N LYS A 100 -8.71 10.87 12.75
CA LYS A 100 -9.61 11.91 12.27
C LYS A 100 -9.09 12.50 10.98
N PHE A 101 -9.96 12.61 9.98
CA PHE A 101 -9.67 13.18 8.68
C PHE A 101 -10.58 14.35 8.38
N ASP A 102 -9.99 15.43 7.89
CA ASP A 102 -10.69 16.58 7.30
C ASP A 102 -10.07 16.79 5.93
N LEU A 103 -10.73 16.31 4.89
CA LEU A 103 -10.20 16.20 3.54
C LEU A 103 -11.09 16.94 2.55
N ASN A 104 -10.49 17.39 1.46
CA ASN A 104 -11.19 17.95 0.32
C ASN A 104 -11.00 17.05 -0.90
N PHE A 105 -12.12 16.54 -1.43
CA PHE A 105 -12.14 15.59 -2.54
C PHE A 105 -12.51 16.24 -3.85
N VAL A 106 -11.91 15.76 -4.93
CA VAL A 106 -12.31 16.04 -6.31
C VAL A 106 -12.44 14.71 -7.05
N ASN A 107 -13.65 14.39 -7.52
CA ASN A 107 -13.94 13.15 -8.26
C ASN A 107 -13.44 11.87 -7.58
N GLY A 108 -13.64 11.77 -6.26
CA GLY A 108 -13.27 10.61 -5.45
C GLY A 108 -11.83 10.63 -4.92
N ASP A 109 -11.02 11.57 -5.34
CA ASP A 109 -9.61 11.65 -4.98
C ASP A 109 -9.35 12.80 -3.99
N PRO A 110 -8.75 12.56 -2.82
CA PRO A 110 -8.42 13.63 -1.88
C PRO A 110 -7.28 14.48 -2.42
N GLN A 111 -7.49 15.79 -2.47
CA GLN A 111 -6.53 16.74 -3.00
C GLN A 111 -5.68 17.39 -1.92
N ASN A 112 -6.27 17.65 -0.77
CA ASN A 112 -5.62 18.25 0.39
C ASN A 112 -6.42 18.03 1.66
N GLY A 113 -5.84 18.31 2.80
CA GLY A 113 -6.53 18.31 4.08
C GLY A 113 -5.65 18.05 5.28
N THR A 114 -6.30 17.71 6.38
CA THR A 114 -5.68 17.39 7.66
C THR A 114 -5.99 15.95 8.03
N ILE A 115 -4.96 15.21 8.42
CA ILE A 115 -5.06 13.84 8.91
C ILE A 115 -4.41 13.79 10.30
N ILE A 116 -5.19 13.42 11.29
CA ILE A 116 -4.74 13.27 12.68
C ILE A 116 -4.85 11.80 13.04
N ARG A 117 -3.74 11.22 13.50
CA ARG A 117 -3.66 9.85 13.97
C ARG A 117 -3.91 9.73 15.46
N SER A 118 -4.43 8.60 15.88
CA SER A 118 -4.60 8.28 17.30
C SER A 118 -3.29 8.27 18.10
N ASP A 119 -2.15 8.07 17.44
CA ASP A 119 -0.80 8.12 18.05
C ASP A 119 -0.20 9.53 18.13
N GLY A 120 -0.98 10.57 17.78
CA GLY A 120 -0.58 11.98 17.85
C GLY A 120 0.10 12.51 16.58
N ARG A 121 0.40 11.69 15.58
CA ARG A 121 0.90 12.18 14.29
C ARG A 121 -0.16 13.02 13.57
N LYS A 122 0.29 14.10 12.95
CA LYS A 122 -0.60 14.99 12.19
C LYS A 122 0.06 15.36 10.86
N TYR A 123 -0.72 15.32 9.78
CA TYR A 123 -0.36 15.85 8.49
C TYR A 123 -1.36 16.91 8.05
N GLU A 124 -0.86 17.99 7.47
CA GLU A 124 -1.64 19.06 6.84
C GLU A 124 -0.98 19.39 5.52
N GLY A 125 -1.69 19.23 4.41
CA GLY A 125 -1.08 19.52 3.12
C GLY A 125 -1.80 18.90 1.93
N GLU A 126 -1.09 18.91 0.81
CA GLU A 126 -1.54 18.36 -0.45
C GLU A 126 -1.48 16.83 -0.42
N LEU A 127 -2.44 16.21 -1.10
CA LEU A 127 -2.57 14.77 -1.21
C LEU A 127 -2.66 14.36 -2.67
N TYR A 128 -2.19 13.18 -2.96
CA TYR A 128 -2.33 12.51 -4.23
C TYR A 128 -2.59 11.02 -3.98
N HIS A 129 -3.77 10.52 -4.40
CA HIS A 129 -4.20 9.13 -4.14
C HIS A 129 -3.97 8.68 -2.70
N ASN A 130 -4.44 9.46 -1.73
CA ASN A 130 -4.24 9.21 -0.29
C ASN A 130 -2.78 9.26 0.22
N TYR A 131 -1.82 9.67 -0.60
CA TYR A 131 -0.43 9.88 -0.18
C TYR A 131 -0.17 11.36 0.06
N ALA A 132 0.63 11.69 1.08
CA ALA A 132 1.20 13.03 1.18
C ALA A 132 2.03 13.33 -0.07
N HIS A 133 1.68 14.41 -0.75
CA HIS A 133 2.32 14.83 -2.00
C HIS A 133 2.33 16.35 -2.06
N GLY A 134 3.24 16.95 -2.86
CA GLY A 134 3.32 18.40 -2.91
C GLY A 134 3.72 19.02 -1.56
N LYS A 135 3.21 20.20 -1.24
CA LYS A 135 3.56 20.92 -0.02
C LYS A 135 2.75 20.43 1.18
N GLY A 136 3.43 20.26 2.31
CA GLY A 136 2.78 19.79 3.52
C GLY A 136 3.56 20.07 4.80
N PHE A 137 2.84 19.99 5.91
CA PHE A 137 3.36 20.09 7.26
C PHE A 137 3.07 18.81 8.03
N PHE A 138 4.09 18.23 8.61
CA PHE A 138 3.97 16.99 9.37
C PHE A 138 4.46 17.14 10.79
N THR A 139 3.65 16.71 11.73
CA THR A 139 4.02 16.55 13.14
C THR A 139 4.17 15.06 13.42
N LYS A 140 5.32 14.66 13.96
CA LYS A 140 5.60 13.31 14.42
C LYS A 140 4.98 13.07 15.80
N SER A 141 4.85 11.82 16.22
CA SER A 141 4.31 11.45 17.54
C SER A 141 5.13 11.98 18.73
N ASP A 142 6.41 12.25 18.52
CA ASP A 142 7.30 12.84 19.55
C ASP A 142 7.22 14.37 19.59
N GLY A 143 6.41 15.01 18.73
CA GLY A 143 6.23 16.44 18.62
C GLY A 143 7.23 17.15 17.70
N SER A 144 8.21 16.43 17.12
CA SER A 144 9.07 17.00 16.08
C SER A 144 8.27 17.25 14.80
N THR A 145 8.71 18.22 13.98
CA THR A 145 7.95 18.66 12.80
C THR A 145 8.79 18.67 11.55
N TYR A 146 8.13 18.53 10.42
CA TYR A 146 8.70 18.78 9.11
C TYR A 146 7.75 19.70 8.30
N ASP A 147 8.30 20.74 7.72
CA ASP A 147 7.65 21.71 6.83
C ASP A 147 8.36 21.69 5.49
N GLY A 148 7.71 21.23 4.44
CA GLY A 148 8.37 21.07 3.15
C GLY A 148 7.55 20.29 2.13
N TYR A 149 8.26 19.81 1.11
CA TYR A 149 7.65 19.04 0.06
C TYR A 149 7.65 17.55 0.36
N PHE A 150 6.62 16.88 -0.15
CA PHE A 150 6.41 15.45 -0.06
C PHE A 150 6.26 14.83 -1.44
N LYS A 151 6.65 13.58 -1.55
CA LYS A 151 6.35 12.72 -2.69
C LYS A 151 6.04 11.32 -2.20
N MET A 152 4.81 10.87 -2.44
CA MET A 152 4.35 9.53 -2.05
C MET A 152 4.66 9.19 -0.59
N ASN A 153 4.26 10.07 0.34
CA ASN A 153 4.49 10.01 1.80
C ASN A 153 5.93 10.24 2.29
N ASN A 154 6.89 10.47 1.42
CA ASN A 154 8.27 10.75 1.83
C ASN A 154 8.59 12.24 1.70
N GLN A 155 9.40 12.75 2.63
CA GLN A 155 10.01 14.06 2.45
C GLN A 155 10.82 14.06 1.15
N HIS A 156 10.60 15.10 0.34
CA HIS A 156 11.24 15.24 -0.96
C HIS A 156 11.32 16.71 -1.36
N GLY A 157 12.40 17.14 -2.05
CA GLY A 157 12.62 18.53 -2.31
C GLY A 157 12.97 19.33 -1.05
N TYR A 158 12.84 20.64 -1.09
CA TYR A 158 13.25 21.49 0.02
C TYR A 158 12.32 21.36 1.23
N GLY A 159 12.91 21.28 2.43
CA GLY A 159 12.16 21.20 3.67
C GLY A 159 12.98 21.53 4.91
N ILE A 160 12.26 21.80 5.99
CA ILE A 160 12.80 22.16 7.30
C ILE A 160 12.29 21.18 8.34
N GLU A 161 13.21 20.47 8.98
CA GLU A 161 12.91 19.61 10.13
C GLU A 161 13.25 20.33 11.43
N ARG A 162 12.36 20.22 12.44
CA ARG A 162 12.53 20.80 13.77
C ARG A 162 12.34 19.72 14.82
N ASP A 163 13.09 19.82 15.92
CA ASP A 163 12.81 19.00 17.10
C ASP A 163 11.51 19.43 17.82
N LYS A 164 11.11 18.70 18.83
CA LYS A 164 9.92 18.99 19.63
C LYS A 164 9.91 20.34 20.33
N ASN A 165 11.07 21.00 20.45
CA ASN A 165 11.23 22.33 21.04
C ASN A 165 11.25 23.44 19.98
N GLY A 166 11.06 23.09 18.69
CA GLY A 166 11.05 24.04 17.58
C GLY A 166 12.43 24.40 17.02
N LYS A 167 13.52 23.82 17.56
CA LYS A 167 14.88 24.05 17.06
C LYS A 167 15.05 23.35 15.71
N ILE A 168 15.58 24.06 14.72
CA ILE A 168 15.92 23.48 13.41
C ILE A 168 17.00 22.41 13.59
N ILE A 169 16.69 21.17 13.17
CA ILE A 169 17.61 20.04 13.10
C ILE A 169 18.26 19.97 11.72
N TYR A 170 17.43 20.19 10.67
CA TYR A 170 17.88 20.18 9.30
C TYR A 170 17.05 21.17 8.47
N GLN A 171 17.70 21.82 7.51
CA GLN A 171 17.07 22.67 6.53
C GLN A 171 17.83 22.51 5.21
N GLY A 172 17.17 22.01 4.19
CA GLY A 172 17.80 21.72 2.91
C GLY A 172 16.96 20.80 2.03
N GLU A 173 17.62 20.22 1.05
CA GLU A 173 17.00 19.26 0.12
C GLU A 173 16.85 17.90 0.75
N TRP A 174 15.71 17.29 0.49
CA TRP A 174 15.34 15.95 0.90
C TRP A 174 15.15 15.05 -0.31
N LEU A 175 15.55 13.81 -0.19
CA LEU A 175 15.37 12.82 -1.24
C LEU A 175 14.88 11.50 -0.62
N ASN A 176 13.63 11.15 -0.94
CA ASN A 176 12.99 9.90 -0.48
C ASN A 176 13.02 9.68 1.05
N GLY A 177 12.83 10.74 1.83
CA GLY A 177 12.79 10.68 3.29
C GLY A 177 14.15 10.81 3.99
N PHE A 178 15.22 11.03 3.23
CA PHE A 178 16.57 11.33 3.74
C PHE A 178 17.00 12.74 3.39
N HIS A 179 17.95 13.29 4.16
CA HIS A 179 18.67 14.47 3.72
C HIS A 179 19.42 14.15 2.43
N ALA A 180 19.45 15.06 1.48
CA ALA A 180 20.03 14.78 0.15
C ALA A 180 21.53 14.44 0.17
N ASP A 181 22.26 14.84 1.22
CA ASP A 181 23.65 14.52 1.47
C ASP A 181 23.87 13.15 2.17
N ASP A 182 22.78 12.51 2.63
CA ASP A 182 22.87 11.14 3.20
C ASP A 182 23.15 10.15 2.07
N PRO A 183 24.19 9.30 2.16
CA PRO A 183 24.45 8.25 1.17
C PRO A 183 23.25 7.33 0.90
N ALA A 184 22.37 7.12 1.88
CA ALA A 184 21.16 6.34 1.72
C ALA A 184 20.13 6.97 0.77
N ALA A 185 20.18 8.28 0.56
CA ALA A 185 19.28 9.00 -0.33
C ALA A 185 19.46 8.62 -1.81
N ASN A 186 20.69 8.24 -2.20
CA ASN A 186 21.07 7.96 -3.59
C ASN A 186 21.16 6.46 -3.92
N ARG A 187 20.68 5.59 -3.05
CA ARG A 187 20.69 4.14 -3.32
C ARG A 187 19.74 3.75 -4.46
N THR A 188 20.09 2.71 -5.20
CA THR A 188 19.30 2.17 -6.33
C THR A 188 18.82 0.75 -6.07
N LEU A 189 17.68 0.38 -6.63
CA LEU A 189 17.16 -0.98 -6.66
C LEU A 189 17.01 -1.43 -8.10
N THR A 190 17.90 -2.30 -8.54
CA THR A 190 18.07 -2.65 -9.97
C THR A 190 17.24 -3.83 -10.43
N GLY A 191 16.58 -4.57 -9.52
CA GLY A 191 15.82 -5.75 -9.89
C GLY A 191 15.43 -6.64 -8.71
N PHE A 192 14.95 -7.84 -9.03
CA PHE A 192 14.56 -8.88 -8.08
C PHE A 192 15.29 -10.19 -8.38
N LEU A 193 15.85 -10.88 -7.37
CA LEU A 193 16.57 -12.16 -7.51
C LEU A 193 17.69 -12.14 -8.57
N SER A 194 18.40 -11.04 -8.68
CA SER A 194 19.43 -10.78 -9.72
C SER A 194 18.88 -10.62 -11.14
N MET A 195 17.57 -10.61 -11.32
CA MET A 195 16.91 -10.29 -12.59
C MET A 195 16.67 -8.78 -12.64
N PRO A 196 17.18 -8.07 -13.68
CA PRO A 196 17.00 -6.63 -13.77
C PRO A 196 15.53 -6.25 -14.02
N TRP A 197 15.15 -5.05 -13.60
CA TRP A 197 13.85 -4.49 -14.00
C TRP A 197 13.75 -4.42 -15.52
N LYS A 198 12.54 -4.65 -16.03
CA LYS A 198 12.25 -4.71 -17.47
C LYS A 198 12.85 -5.93 -18.20
N ALA A 199 13.45 -6.90 -17.47
CA ALA A 199 13.80 -8.17 -18.08
C ALA A 199 12.59 -8.82 -18.75
N GLU A 200 12.79 -9.37 -19.93
CA GLU A 200 11.76 -10.06 -20.68
C GLU A 200 11.26 -11.30 -19.93
N ARG A 201 9.98 -11.60 -20.03
CA ARG A 201 9.35 -12.75 -19.35
C ARG A 201 10.13 -14.04 -19.57
N LYS A 202 10.50 -14.35 -20.81
CA LYS A 202 11.21 -15.58 -21.15
C LYS A 202 12.52 -15.70 -20.38
N GLU A 203 13.28 -14.62 -20.26
CA GLU A 203 14.54 -14.58 -19.50
C GLU A 203 14.30 -14.80 -18.01
N VAL A 204 13.23 -14.19 -17.46
CA VAL A 204 12.83 -14.36 -16.05
C VAL A 204 12.42 -15.81 -15.79
N GLU A 205 11.60 -16.41 -16.64
CA GLU A 205 11.16 -17.82 -16.54
C GLU A 205 12.34 -18.77 -16.60
N GLU A 206 13.27 -18.58 -17.55
CA GLU A 206 14.48 -19.39 -17.65
C GLU A 206 15.37 -19.27 -16.40
N THR A 207 15.47 -18.07 -15.83
CA THR A 207 16.25 -17.82 -14.61
C THR A 207 15.61 -18.50 -13.39
N LEU A 208 14.29 -18.38 -13.24
CA LEU A 208 13.56 -19.03 -12.15
C LEU A 208 13.64 -20.55 -12.26
N ASN A 209 13.49 -21.12 -13.45
CA ASN A 209 13.55 -22.57 -13.69
C ASN A 209 14.92 -23.18 -13.38
N LYS A 210 16.00 -22.40 -13.46
CA LYS A 210 17.35 -22.85 -13.10
C LYS A 210 17.63 -22.80 -11.59
N ARG A 211 16.77 -22.19 -10.79
CA ARG A 211 16.97 -22.09 -9.33
C ARG A 211 16.69 -23.43 -8.66
N PRO A 212 17.53 -23.87 -7.71
CA PRO A 212 17.31 -25.12 -6.99
C PRO A 212 15.97 -25.15 -6.24
N GLY A 213 15.27 -26.27 -6.30
CA GLY A 213 13.99 -26.47 -5.60
C GLY A 213 12.82 -25.65 -6.13
N THR A 214 12.92 -25.15 -7.36
CA THR A 214 11.83 -24.41 -8.00
C THR A 214 10.82 -25.38 -8.58
N GLU A 215 9.57 -25.27 -8.11
CA GLU A 215 8.40 -25.91 -8.70
C GLU A 215 7.51 -24.82 -9.28
N TYR A 216 7.17 -24.95 -10.54
CA TYR A 216 6.36 -23.97 -11.27
C TYR A 216 4.87 -24.20 -11.00
N ILE A 217 4.16 -23.16 -10.53
CA ILE A 217 2.72 -23.18 -10.35
C ILE A 217 2.11 -22.03 -11.15
N ASP A 218 1.24 -22.34 -12.10
CA ASP A 218 0.49 -21.32 -12.83
C ASP A 218 -0.48 -20.58 -11.90
N MET A 219 -0.42 -19.26 -11.88
CA MET A 219 -1.28 -18.41 -11.03
C MET A 219 -2.78 -18.50 -11.36
N LEU A 220 -3.16 -18.93 -12.57
CA LEU A 220 -4.56 -19.27 -12.88
C LEU A 220 -5.06 -20.42 -12.02
N PHE A 221 -4.17 -21.34 -11.66
CA PHE A 221 -4.49 -22.44 -10.75
C PHE A 221 -4.59 -21.94 -9.30
N LEU A 222 -3.71 -21.06 -8.86
CA LEU A 222 -3.75 -20.46 -7.53
C LEU A 222 -4.98 -19.57 -7.32
N GLY A 223 -5.44 -18.85 -8.31
CA GLY A 223 -6.68 -18.08 -8.24
C GLY A 223 -7.89 -18.93 -7.86
N LYS A 224 -8.01 -20.15 -8.41
CA LYS A 224 -9.02 -21.13 -8.00
C LYS A 224 -8.79 -21.67 -6.60
N TYR A 225 -7.53 -21.90 -6.22
CA TYR A 225 -7.17 -22.51 -4.95
C TYR A 225 -7.35 -21.57 -3.74
N TYR A 226 -7.09 -20.27 -3.95
CA TYR A 226 -7.25 -19.23 -2.90
C TYR A 226 -8.60 -18.49 -2.95
N GLY A 227 -9.56 -18.95 -3.75
CA GLY A 227 -10.91 -18.41 -3.76
C GLY A 227 -11.10 -17.10 -4.53
N TYR A 228 -10.11 -16.67 -5.31
CA TYR A 228 -10.22 -15.46 -6.14
C TYR A 228 -11.19 -15.59 -7.35
N GLY A 229 -11.77 -16.78 -7.57
CA GLY A 229 -12.74 -17.03 -8.64
C GLY A 229 -12.22 -16.72 -10.04
N ASP A 230 -13.12 -16.71 -11.02
CA ASP A 230 -12.82 -16.42 -12.43
C ASP A 230 -12.58 -14.91 -12.72
N LYS A 231 -12.46 -14.09 -11.67
CA LYS A 231 -12.28 -12.61 -11.74
C LYS A 231 -10.84 -12.15 -11.67
N LEU A 232 -9.87 -12.96 -12.08
CA LEU A 232 -8.51 -12.45 -12.27
C LEU A 232 -8.51 -11.37 -13.34
N PRO A 233 -7.77 -10.26 -13.14
CA PRO A 233 -7.73 -9.19 -14.12
C PRO A 233 -7.29 -9.71 -15.50
N SER A 234 -7.83 -9.08 -16.54
CA SER A 234 -7.56 -9.39 -17.94
C SER A 234 -6.10 -9.78 -18.20
N PRO A 235 -5.82 -10.86 -18.94
CA PRO A 235 -4.46 -11.35 -19.20
C PRO A 235 -3.55 -10.37 -19.94
N LYS A 236 -4.05 -9.19 -20.32
CA LYS A 236 -3.26 -8.14 -20.98
C LYS A 236 -2.54 -7.18 -20.01
N LYS A 237 -2.91 -7.16 -18.72
CA LYS A 237 -2.28 -6.27 -17.72
C LYS A 237 -1.89 -7.10 -16.49
N GLY A 238 -0.63 -7.43 -16.38
CA GLY A 238 -0.07 -8.11 -15.22
C GLY A 238 -0.30 -9.63 -15.23
N ARG A 239 0.66 -10.39 -15.74
CA ARG A 239 0.70 -11.84 -15.53
C ARG A 239 1.59 -12.14 -14.34
N TYR A 240 1.10 -13.00 -13.46
CA TYR A 240 1.78 -13.42 -12.25
C TYR A 240 2.26 -14.85 -12.40
N TYR A 241 3.45 -15.10 -11.86
CA TYR A 241 3.97 -16.45 -11.72
C TYR A 241 4.27 -16.68 -10.26
N SER A 242 3.80 -17.78 -9.72
CA SER A 242 4.21 -18.29 -8.41
C SER A 242 5.08 -19.51 -8.60
N VAL A 243 6.16 -19.54 -7.88
CA VAL A 243 7.05 -20.70 -7.83
C VAL A 243 7.45 -20.94 -6.38
N THR A 244 7.57 -22.21 -5.97
CA THR A 244 8.27 -22.53 -4.73
C THR A 244 9.75 -22.63 -5.05
N GLY A 245 10.60 -21.94 -4.32
CA GLY A 245 12.04 -21.90 -4.59
C GLY A 245 12.84 -21.56 -3.35
N LYS A 246 14.15 -21.44 -3.54
CA LYS A 246 15.06 -21.02 -2.48
C LYS A 246 15.33 -19.53 -2.56
N PHE A 247 15.10 -18.83 -1.44
CA PHE A 247 15.51 -17.46 -1.21
C PHE A 247 16.46 -17.45 -0.01
N ASN A 248 17.70 -17.02 -0.17
CA ASN A 248 18.74 -17.10 0.86
C ASN A 248 18.85 -18.50 1.49
N ASN A 249 18.84 -19.56 0.66
CA ASN A 249 18.87 -20.99 1.05
C ASN A 249 17.62 -21.51 1.79
N GLU A 250 16.62 -20.69 2.04
CA GLU A 250 15.35 -21.08 2.64
C GLU A 250 14.26 -21.29 1.60
N THR A 251 13.35 -22.21 1.87
CA THR A 251 12.18 -22.40 1.00
C THR A 251 11.20 -21.26 1.17
N ALA A 252 10.85 -20.63 0.06
CA ALA A 252 9.91 -19.52 0.00
C ALA A 252 8.93 -19.70 -1.16
N GLU A 253 7.74 -19.15 -1.03
CA GLU A 253 6.89 -18.87 -2.18
C GLU A 253 7.46 -17.64 -2.87
N LEU A 254 7.81 -17.76 -4.16
CA LEU A 254 8.33 -16.68 -4.99
C LEU A 254 7.25 -16.29 -6.00
N VAL A 255 6.91 -15.01 -6.03
CA VAL A 255 5.95 -14.44 -6.99
C VAL A 255 6.66 -13.36 -7.79
N VAL A 256 6.48 -13.34 -9.09
CA VAL A 256 6.99 -12.26 -9.96
C VAL A 256 5.85 -11.65 -10.76
N TRP A 257 5.96 -10.35 -11.04
CA TRP A 257 4.99 -9.58 -11.78
C TRP A 257 5.57 -9.05 -13.07
N PHE A 258 4.73 -8.98 -14.08
CA PHE A 258 5.08 -8.45 -15.38
C PHE A 258 4.11 -7.36 -15.81
N TYR A 259 4.64 -6.34 -16.42
CA TYR A 259 3.90 -5.34 -17.18
C TYR A 259 4.37 -5.43 -18.64
N GLU A 260 3.44 -5.66 -19.58
CA GLU A 260 3.77 -5.85 -21.01
C GLU A 260 4.94 -6.85 -21.22
N ASP A 261 4.89 -7.98 -20.52
CA ASP A 261 5.91 -9.02 -20.48
C ASP A 261 7.29 -8.60 -19.91
N GLN A 262 7.38 -7.42 -19.28
CA GLN A 262 8.59 -6.95 -18.59
C GLN A 262 8.48 -7.09 -17.06
N LEU A 263 9.56 -7.55 -16.41
CA LEU A 263 9.59 -7.72 -14.96
C LEU A 263 9.36 -6.38 -14.24
N SER A 264 8.29 -6.30 -13.47
CA SER A 264 7.88 -5.10 -12.74
C SER A 264 7.96 -5.22 -11.23
N GLY A 265 8.04 -6.42 -10.70
CA GLY A 265 8.15 -6.65 -9.26
C GLY A 265 8.37 -8.11 -8.91
N GLY A 266 8.60 -8.36 -7.64
CA GLY A 266 8.75 -9.71 -7.12
C GLY A 266 8.59 -9.77 -5.61
N ARG A 267 8.20 -10.93 -5.11
CA ARG A 267 7.95 -11.19 -3.70
C ARG A 267 8.52 -12.54 -3.29
N ALA A 268 9.11 -12.58 -2.10
CA ALA A 268 9.41 -13.82 -1.40
C ALA A 268 8.59 -13.89 -0.12
N SER A 269 7.87 -14.99 0.09
CA SER A 269 7.03 -15.20 1.26
C SER A 269 7.46 -16.46 2.02
N PHE A 270 7.63 -16.32 3.33
CA PHE A 270 8.02 -17.40 4.24
C PHE A 270 6.89 -17.63 5.23
N PHE A 271 6.50 -18.89 5.41
CA PHE A 271 5.42 -19.29 6.31
C PHE A 271 5.98 -19.94 7.56
N ASN A 272 5.61 -19.46 8.74
CA ASN A 272 6.15 -20.02 10.00
C ASN A 272 5.26 -19.77 11.23
N THR A 273 5.72 -20.24 12.38
CA THR A 273 5.14 -19.94 13.70
C THR A 273 5.37 -18.47 14.05
N GLU A 274 4.66 -17.96 15.07
CA GLU A 274 4.81 -16.57 15.52
C GLU A 274 6.24 -16.26 15.95
N GLN A 275 6.84 -17.13 16.76
CA GLN A 275 8.18 -16.92 17.28
C GLN A 275 9.24 -16.92 16.16
N ASP A 276 9.19 -17.91 15.28
CA ASP A 276 10.16 -18.05 14.19
C ASP A 276 10.04 -16.93 13.17
N ILE A 277 8.81 -16.45 12.88
CA ILE A 277 8.59 -15.39 11.91
C ILE A 277 9.18 -14.06 12.38
N MET A 278 9.14 -13.79 13.69
CA MET A 278 9.75 -12.59 14.27
C MET A 278 11.28 -12.63 14.18
N ILE A 279 11.89 -13.78 14.46
CA ILE A 279 13.34 -13.98 14.29
C ILE A 279 13.73 -13.73 12.83
N LYS A 280 13.00 -14.33 11.90
CA LYS A 280 13.22 -14.14 10.45
C LYS A 280 13.04 -12.70 10.00
N PHE A 281 12.10 -11.97 10.56
CA PHE A 281 11.92 -10.55 10.28
C PHE A 281 13.19 -9.76 10.61
N GLU A 282 13.73 -9.94 11.82
CA GLU A 282 14.93 -9.22 12.26
C GLU A 282 16.18 -9.63 11.45
N GLU A 283 16.33 -10.91 11.10
CA GLU A 283 17.42 -11.38 10.23
C GLU A 283 17.35 -10.77 8.83
N ASN A 284 16.18 -10.79 8.18
CA ASN A 284 16.01 -10.18 6.86
C ASN A 284 16.19 -8.67 6.91
N LYS A 285 15.67 -8.00 7.95
CA LYS A 285 15.88 -6.57 8.18
C LYS A 285 17.36 -6.25 8.31
N LYS A 286 18.10 -7.01 9.10
CA LYS A 286 19.56 -6.84 9.25
C LYS A 286 20.30 -7.00 7.91
N ASN A 287 19.93 -8.00 7.10
CA ASN A 287 20.51 -8.23 5.77
C ASN A 287 20.22 -7.07 4.81
N LEU A 288 18.99 -6.55 4.83
CA LEU A 288 18.60 -5.40 4.02
C LEU A 288 19.33 -4.12 4.48
N ILE A 289 19.49 -3.92 5.80
CA ILE A 289 20.27 -2.80 6.34
C ILE A 289 21.73 -2.89 5.90
N ALA A 290 22.34 -4.07 5.94
CA ALA A 290 23.72 -4.27 5.51
C ALA A 290 23.90 -3.97 3.99
N LYS A 291 22.89 -4.30 3.18
CA LYS A 291 22.95 -4.10 1.73
C LYS A 291 22.52 -2.71 1.27
N TYR A 292 21.49 -2.16 1.88
CA TYR A 292 20.84 -0.94 1.41
C TYR A 292 20.82 0.20 2.43
N GLY A 293 21.44 0.03 3.61
CA GLY A 293 21.37 0.99 4.70
C GLY A 293 20.04 0.93 5.46
N LYS A 294 19.84 1.86 6.40
CA LYS A 294 18.63 1.91 7.22
C LYS A 294 17.35 2.05 6.37
N PRO A 295 16.20 1.50 6.81
CA PRO A 295 14.93 1.74 6.15
C PRO A 295 14.54 3.23 6.24
N ASN A 296 13.78 3.71 5.25
CA ASN A 296 13.21 5.05 5.26
C ASN A 296 12.11 5.18 6.32
N SER A 297 11.44 4.07 6.59
CA SER A 297 10.39 4.01 7.59
C SER A 297 10.22 2.58 8.10
N GLU A 298 9.86 2.46 9.37
CA GLU A 298 9.58 1.20 10.02
C GLU A 298 8.61 1.40 11.19
N GLY A 299 7.94 0.34 11.63
CA GLY A 299 6.98 0.40 12.73
C GLY A 299 6.38 -0.95 13.07
N GLY A 300 5.32 -0.91 13.87
CA GLY A 300 4.68 -2.10 14.42
C GLY A 300 5.43 -2.71 15.60
N LYS A 301 4.87 -3.77 16.17
CA LYS A 301 5.47 -4.61 17.21
C LYS A 301 5.10 -6.06 16.97
N GLY A 302 6.03 -6.98 17.26
CA GLY A 302 5.77 -8.41 17.13
C GLY A 302 5.34 -8.76 15.71
N THR A 303 4.21 -9.42 15.58
CA THR A 303 3.65 -9.88 14.31
C THR A 303 3.02 -8.80 13.43
N GLU A 304 3.06 -7.54 13.85
CA GLU A 304 2.67 -6.39 13.05
C GLU A 304 3.87 -5.56 12.57
N SER A 305 5.08 -6.09 12.74
CA SER A 305 6.32 -5.40 12.38
C SER A 305 6.49 -5.25 10.87
N TRP A 306 6.97 -4.09 10.46
CA TRP A 306 7.25 -3.78 9.05
C TRP A 306 8.40 -2.79 8.93
N ALA A 307 9.08 -2.80 7.75
CA ALA A 307 10.11 -1.84 7.37
C ALA A 307 10.08 -1.61 5.85
N ARG A 308 10.37 -0.40 5.41
CA ARG A 308 10.33 0.01 4.00
C ARG A 308 11.59 0.76 3.61
N TRP A 309 12.13 0.43 2.46
CA TRP A 309 13.24 1.11 1.80
C TRP A 309 12.76 1.73 0.49
N PHE A 310 12.97 3.02 0.31
CA PHE A 310 12.79 3.70 -0.96
C PHE A 310 14.15 3.93 -1.65
N PHE A 311 14.10 4.01 -2.97
CA PHE A 311 15.25 4.19 -3.84
C PHE A 311 15.04 5.43 -4.73
N ILE A 312 16.13 5.96 -5.32
CA ILE A 312 16.10 7.22 -6.08
C ILE A 312 15.13 7.20 -7.28
N ASP A 313 14.94 6.03 -7.87
CA ASP A 313 14.04 5.77 -8.99
C ASP A 313 12.61 5.39 -8.54
N TYR A 314 12.26 5.70 -7.27
CA TYR A 314 11.00 5.35 -6.61
C TYR A 314 10.71 3.85 -6.48
N ASN A 315 11.61 3.00 -6.88
CA ASN A 315 11.53 1.59 -6.55
C ASN A 315 11.54 1.43 -5.02
N TYR A 316 10.96 0.36 -4.52
CA TYR A 316 10.94 0.13 -3.09
C TYR A 316 10.97 -1.34 -2.70
N ILE A 317 11.40 -1.58 -1.46
CA ILE A 317 11.35 -2.87 -0.80
C ILE A 317 10.46 -2.71 0.43
N ASP A 318 9.50 -3.60 0.59
CA ASP A 318 8.72 -3.78 1.81
C ASP A 318 9.08 -5.10 2.47
N LEU A 319 9.38 -5.06 3.74
CA LEU A 319 9.52 -6.22 4.62
C LEU A 319 8.43 -6.12 5.68
N TYR A 320 7.54 -7.10 5.77
CA TYR A 320 6.45 -7.08 6.74
C TYR A 320 6.00 -8.49 7.14
N ILE A 321 5.45 -8.58 8.35
CA ILE A 321 4.79 -9.79 8.84
C ILE A 321 3.28 -9.63 8.62
N ARG A 322 2.63 -10.71 8.19
CA ARG A 322 1.18 -10.79 8.02
C ARG A 322 0.63 -12.00 8.78
N LYS A 323 -0.42 -11.79 9.57
CA LYS A 323 -1.21 -12.89 10.12
C LYS A 323 -2.17 -13.40 9.04
N LEU A 324 -2.19 -14.69 8.82
CA LEU A 324 -3.07 -15.33 7.84
C LEU A 324 -4.33 -15.83 8.55
N GLY A 325 -5.50 -15.48 8.02
CA GLY A 325 -6.79 -15.95 8.50
C GLY A 325 -7.06 -17.39 8.01
N TYR A 326 -6.55 -18.40 8.71
CA TYR A 326 -6.74 -19.80 8.31
C TYR A 326 -8.07 -20.44 8.72
N GLU A 327 -9.01 -19.69 9.28
CA GLU A 327 -10.28 -20.27 9.71
C GLU A 327 -11.16 -20.81 8.58
N THR A 328 -10.84 -20.46 7.32
CA THR A 328 -11.68 -20.79 6.17
C THR A 328 -11.17 -21.96 5.31
N ASN A 329 -9.93 -22.42 5.46
CA ASN A 329 -9.40 -23.48 4.60
C ASN A 329 -9.14 -24.79 5.37
N THR A 330 -10.21 -25.56 5.58
CA THR A 330 -10.17 -26.89 6.20
C THR A 330 -9.41 -27.94 5.38
N ALA A 331 -9.06 -27.63 4.13
CA ALA A 331 -8.42 -28.56 3.21
C ALA A 331 -6.89 -28.66 3.35
N LEU A 332 -6.23 -27.73 4.07
CA LEU A 332 -4.78 -27.80 4.27
C LEU A 332 -4.43 -28.72 5.43
N PRO A 333 -3.44 -29.62 5.28
CA PRO A 333 -2.89 -30.41 6.37
C PRO A 333 -2.45 -29.52 7.54
N ALA A 334 -2.65 -29.96 8.78
CA ALA A 334 -2.34 -29.19 10.00
C ALA A 334 -0.89 -28.68 10.04
N GLU A 335 0.05 -29.47 9.52
CA GLU A 335 1.47 -29.13 9.36
C GLU A 335 1.76 -27.99 8.37
N LYS A 336 0.80 -27.67 7.45
CA LYS A 336 0.87 -26.53 6.52
C LYS A 336 0.12 -25.29 7.03
N LYS A 337 -0.57 -25.40 8.17
CA LYS A 337 -1.28 -24.28 8.81
C LYS A 337 -0.31 -23.43 9.62
N LYS A 338 0.55 -22.70 8.95
CA LYS A 338 1.46 -21.74 9.59
C LYS A 338 0.77 -20.38 9.61
N PRO A 339 0.42 -19.84 10.79
CA PRO A 339 -0.49 -18.68 10.90
C PRO A 339 0.12 -17.35 10.51
N PHE A 340 1.43 -17.31 10.24
CA PHE A 340 2.14 -16.08 9.90
C PHE A 340 2.94 -16.22 8.62
N ASN A 341 3.01 -15.12 7.90
CA ASN A 341 3.76 -14.95 6.67
C ASN A 341 4.70 -13.76 6.84
N LEU A 342 5.99 -13.97 6.64
CA LEU A 342 6.95 -12.90 6.42
C LEU A 342 7.06 -12.66 4.92
N THR A 343 6.77 -11.45 4.50
CA THR A 343 6.82 -11.06 3.11
C THR A 343 7.94 -10.05 2.89
N LEU A 344 8.72 -10.32 1.85
CA LEU A 344 9.73 -9.41 1.32
C LEU A 344 9.36 -9.09 -0.13
N GLU A 345 8.94 -7.87 -0.38
CA GLU A 345 8.37 -7.43 -1.65
C GLU A 345 9.22 -6.35 -2.30
N TYR A 346 9.55 -6.53 -3.58
CA TYR A 346 10.36 -5.64 -4.41
C TYR A 346 9.50 -5.10 -5.54
N LYS A 347 9.46 -3.79 -5.74
CA LYS A 347 8.63 -3.17 -6.78
C LYS A 347 9.37 -2.13 -7.61
N ASN A 348 9.16 -2.21 -8.92
CA ASN A 348 9.54 -1.15 -9.85
C ASN A 348 8.38 -0.16 -9.98
N TYR A 349 8.57 1.05 -9.46
CA TYR A 349 7.51 2.05 -9.39
C TYR A 349 7.05 2.53 -10.78
N GLU A 350 7.96 2.72 -11.73
CA GLU A 350 7.62 3.18 -13.07
C GLU A 350 6.67 2.22 -13.80
N LEU A 351 6.99 0.92 -13.76
CA LEU A 351 6.16 -0.09 -14.42
C LEU A 351 4.86 -0.33 -13.66
N MET A 352 4.91 -0.30 -12.32
CA MET A 352 3.71 -0.47 -11.50
C MET A 352 2.70 0.65 -11.73
N ASN A 353 3.13 1.91 -11.89
CA ASN A 353 2.26 3.03 -12.22
C ASN A 353 1.64 2.94 -13.63
N LYS A 354 2.25 2.19 -14.55
CA LYS A 354 1.65 1.92 -15.88
C LYS A 354 0.55 0.85 -15.80
N ILE A 355 0.67 -0.06 -14.84
CA ILE A 355 -0.38 -1.05 -14.53
C ILE A 355 -1.60 -0.36 -13.94
N ASP A 356 -1.37 0.63 -13.09
CA ASP A 356 -2.39 1.46 -12.42
C ASP A 356 -2.01 2.94 -12.60
N PRO A 357 -2.25 3.51 -13.81
CA PRO A 357 -1.90 4.90 -14.05
C PRO A 357 -2.75 5.79 -13.17
N ALA A 358 -2.08 6.63 -12.38
CA ALA A 358 -2.72 7.77 -11.76
C ALA A 358 -3.51 8.56 -12.82
N PRO A 359 -4.72 9.05 -12.52
CA PRO A 359 -5.43 9.93 -13.44
C PRO A 359 -4.50 11.08 -13.81
N ALA A 360 -4.41 11.36 -15.11
CA ALA A 360 -3.59 12.43 -15.62
C ALA A 360 -3.90 13.70 -14.82
N ALA A 361 -2.88 14.30 -14.22
CA ALA A 361 -3.00 15.61 -13.62
C ALA A 361 -3.65 16.51 -14.68
N SER A 362 -4.78 17.13 -14.36
CA SER A 362 -5.40 18.09 -15.26
C SER A 362 -4.35 19.16 -15.52
N THR A 363 -3.83 19.19 -16.73
CA THR A 363 -2.99 20.28 -17.22
C THR A 363 -3.89 21.50 -17.40
N THR A 364 -4.21 22.16 -16.33
CA THR A 364 -4.57 23.57 -16.31
C THR A 364 -3.54 24.25 -15.45
N SER A 365 -2.37 24.47 -16.06
CA SER A 365 -1.50 25.54 -15.66
C SER A 365 -2.15 26.83 -16.15
N ASP A 366 -2.77 27.55 -15.25
CA ASP A 366 -2.89 28.99 -15.37
C ASP A 366 -2.57 29.57 -13.98
N PHE A 367 -1.31 30.08 -13.92
CA PHE A 367 -0.65 30.85 -12.86
C PHE A 367 -0.35 30.15 -11.54
#